data_458c832e24d481fcb03f430b1ef7fed0
#
_entry.id   458c832e24d481fcb03f430b1ef7fed0
#
_cell.length_a   1.000
_cell.length_b   1.000
_cell.length_c   1.000
_cell.angle_alpha   90.00
_cell.angle_beta   90.00
_cell.angle_gamma   90.00
#
_symmetry.space_group_name_H-M   'P 1'
#
loop_
_entity.id
_entity.type
_entity.pdbx_description
1 polymer ?
#
loop_
_entity_poly.entity_id
_entity_poly.type
_entity_poly.pdbx_seq_one_letter_code
_entity_poly.pdbx_strand_id
1 'polypeptide(L)'
;LEVRATSNGQYSKKPTVINIKVCDPWYASPEAYLLYFLAIASAVLYVFYTYERRRKADLEETKMQFLINATHDIRSPLTLIMGPLNKLKTRIEDPESKQDIDMIDRNAKRLLLLVNQILDERKIDKNQMHLHCQKTNLKEFLRGIVSLYNFNAQERSITLSLKEDESLKEEGNLQVWIDRINFDKVISNLLSNAMKYTSDGGDITLIIGKNKESAIIKVEDTGIGLKEEKTDRLFERFYQGNNNSDIHIEGTGIGLNLCRALVKMHGGTIRAYNRTDGIKGSCFEVNIPLGKEHLKPEEILQEDGTKTAESTGKRTQANRNFNILI
;
A
#
# COMPACT_ATOMS: atom_id res chain seq x y z
N LEU A 1 75.76 16.14 13.70
CA LEU A 1 76.80 16.84 12.88
C LEU A 1 77.81 17.48 13.81
N GLU A 2 79.11 17.16 13.69
CA GLU A 2 80.22 17.79 14.41
C GLU A 2 80.82 18.84 13.49
N VAL A 3 80.87 20.08 13.94
CA VAL A 3 81.49 21.16 13.21
C VAL A 3 82.70 21.66 14.01
N ARG A 4 83.87 21.71 13.40
CA ARG A 4 85.07 22.23 14.00
C ARG A 4 85.50 23.50 13.22
N ALA A 5 85.70 24.58 13.91
CA ALA A 5 86.24 25.78 13.30
C ALA A 5 87.74 25.68 13.11
N THR A 6 88.30 26.16 11.99
CA THR A 6 89.73 26.25 11.73
C THR A 6 90.10 27.74 11.68
N SER A 7 91.22 28.07 12.37
CA SER A 7 91.90 29.35 12.24
C SER A 7 93.40 29.07 12.09
N ASN A 8 94.00 29.62 11.07
CA ASN A 8 95.44 29.41 10.73
C ASN A 8 95.88 27.95 10.68
N GLY A 9 95.07 27.03 10.11
CA GLY A 9 95.40 25.63 9.99
C GLY A 9 95.23 24.76 11.25
N GLN A 10 94.82 25.37 12.39
CA GLN A 10 94.56 24.62 13.61
C GLN A 10 93.12 24.47 13.88
N TYR A 11 92.66 23.23 14.13
CA TYR A 11 91.28 22.91 14.48
C TYR A 11 91.00 23.25 15.96
N SER A 12 89.81 23.75 16.23
CA SER A 12 89.34 24.01 17.59
C SER A 12 89.37 22.69 18.42
N LYS A 13 89.90 22.77 19.65
CA LYS A 13 90.00 21.62 20.55
C LYS A 13 88.69 21.08 21.03
N LYS A 14 87.57 21.88 20.92
CA LYS A 14 86.24 21.48 21.28
C LYS A 14 85.36 21.55 20.05
N PRO A 15 84.82 20.43 19.57
CA PRO A 15 83.80 20.45 18.51
C PRO A 15 82.53 21.03 19.00
N THR A 16 81.82 21.83 18.19
CA THR A 16 80.44 22.21 18.43
C THR A 16 79.56 21.08 17.86
N VAL A 17 78.85 20.36 18.72
CA VAL A 17 77.94 19.32 18.33
C VAL A 17 76.56 19.97 18.11
N ILE A 18 76.11 19.92 16.87
CA ILE A 18 74.73 20.36 16.52
C ILE A 18 73.92 19.07 16.41
N ASN A 19 73.01 18.84 17.37
CA ASN A 19 72.03 17.79 17.31
C ASN A 19 70.87 18.21 16.41
N ILE A 20 70.81 17.70 15.19
CA ILE A 20 69.68 17.91 14.28
C ILE A 20 68.74 16.75 14.48
N LYS A 21 67.57 17.00 15.10
CA LYS A 21 66.51 16.05 15.19
C LYS A 21 65.61 16.25 13.96
N VAL A 22 65.70 15.30 13.02
CA VAL A 22 64.81 15.24 11.90
C VAL A 22 63.52 14.57 12.41
N CYS A 23 62.45 15.35 12.50
CA CYS A 23 61.13 14.80 12.84
C CYS A 23 60.52 14.18 11.58
N ASP A 24 59.89 13.05 11.72
CA ASP A 24 59.12 12.43 10.64
C ASP A 24 58.01 13.38 10.21
N PRO A 25 57.69 13.43 8.90
CA PRO A 25 56.58 14.25 8.41
C PRO A 25 55.27 13.82 9.07
N TRP A 26 54.38 14.79 9.30
CA TRP A 26 53.11 14.58 10.01
C TRP A 26 52.25 13.41 9.44
N TYR A 27 52.34 13.15 8.12
CA TYR A 27 51.63 12.07 7.43
C TYR A 27 52.22 10.68 7.67
N ALA A 28 53.41 10.58 8.24
CA ALA A 28 54.09 9.32 8.62
C ALA A 28 54.10 9.09 10.14
N SER A 29 53.29 9.91 10.88
CA SER A 29 53.13 9.71 12.32
C SER A 29 52.23 8.51 12.64
N PRO A 30 52.36 7.84 13.79
CA PRO A 30 51.47 6.76 14.21
C PRO A 30 49.99 7.18 14.23
N GLU A 31 49.73 8.42 14.58
CA GLU A 31 48.36 8.98 14.58
C GLU A 31 47.81 9.08 13.16
N ALA A 32 48.62 9.47 12.17
CA ALA A 32 48.22 9.51 10.77
C ALA A 32 47.88 8.12 10.23
N TYR A 33 48.65 7.11 10.57
CA TYR A 33 48.36 5.73 10.19
C TYR A 33 47.07 5.21 10.83
N LEU A 34 46.78 5.58 12.08
CA LEU A 34 45.49 5.26 12.72
C LEU A 34 44.31 5.92 11.99
N LEU A 35 44.47 7.19 11.60
CA LEU A 35 43.44 7.88 10.80
C LEU A 35 43.20 7.24 9.43
N TYR A 36 44.31 6.86 8.74
CA TYR A 36 44.16 6.13 7.47
C TYR A 36 43.46 4.81 7.63
N PHE A 37 43.81 4.02 8.68
CA PHE A 37 43.15 2.77 9.00
C PHE A 37 41.63 2.97 9.25
N LEU A 38 41.25 3.97 10.06
CA LEU A 38 39.85 4.28 10.35
C LEU A 38 39.12 4.75 9.10
N ALA A 39 39.76 5.53 8.24
CA ALA A 39 39.16 5.99 6.98
C ALA A 39 38.93 4.80 6.02
N ILE A 40 39.88 3.91 5.88
CA ILE A 40 39.75 2.71 5.05
C ILE A 40 38.69 1.78 5.62
N ALA A 41 38.68 1.54 6.94
CA ALA A 41 37.71 0.71 7.60
C ALA A 41 36.28 1.27 7.41
N SER A 42 36.11 2.59 7.57
CA SER A 42 34.83 3.27 7.32
C SER A 42 34.39 3.13 5.86
N ALA A 43 35.30 3.30 4.91
CA ALA A 43 35.00 3.14 3.48
C ALA A 43 34.56 1.69 3.15
N VAL A 44 35.25 0.69 3.70
CA VAL A 44 34.90 -0.73 3.52
C VAL A 44 33.53 -1.03 4.12
N LEU A 45 33.25 -0.56 5.35
CA LEU A 45 31.95 -0.73 5.98
C LEU A 45 30.83 -0.05 5.18
N TYR A 46 31.08 1.15 4.65
CA TYR A 46 30.13 1.86 3.81
C TYR A 46 29.84 1.11 2.51
N VAL A 47 30.87 0.60 1.83
CA VAL A 47 30.71 -0.21 0.62
C VAL A 47 29.93 -1.50 0.92
N PHE A 48 30.29 -2.18 2.02
CA PHE A 48 29.56 -3.39 2.45
C PHE A 48 28.10 -3.11 2.73
N TYR A 49 27.80 -2.04 3.49
CA TYR A 49 26.43 -1.63 3.80
C TYR A 49 25.63 -1.30 2.53
N THR A 50 26.21 -0.53 1.59
CA THR A 50 25.55 -0.19 0.32
C THR A 50 25.35 -1.43 -0.57
N TYR A 51 26.33 -2.36 -0.58
CA TYR A 51 26.21 -3.62 -1.31
C TYR A 51 25.09 -4.51 -0.77
N GLU A 52 25.02 -4.69 0.55
CA GLU A 52 23.95 -5.44 1.20
C GLU A 52 22.57 -4.84 0.91
N ARG A 53 22.46 -3.50 0.98
CA ARG A 53 21.23 -2.78 0.68
C ARG A 53 20.79 -2.98 -0.78
N ARG A 54 21.73 -2.89 -1.72
CA ARG A 54 21.46 -3.15 -3.15
C ARG A 54 21.01 -4.58 -3.37
N ARG A 55 21.75 -5.55 -2.82
CA ARG A 55 21.42 -6.98 -2.96
C ARG A 55 20.02 -7.32 -2.45
N LYS A 56 19.58 -6.73 -1.34
CA LYS A 56 18.21 -6.89 -0.84
C LYS A 56 17.19 -6.30 -1.80
N ALA A 57 17.43 -5.10 -2.30
CA ALA A 57 16.55 -4.44 -3.28
C ALA A 57 16.45 -5.25 -4.58
N ASP A 58 17.57 -5.74 -5.13
CA ASP A 58 17.59 -6.56 -6.35
C ASP A 58 16.84 -7.89 -6.16
N LEU A 59 16.95 -8.50 -4.98
CA LEU A 59 16.22 -9.73 -4.66
C LEU A 59 14.71 -9.48 -4.57
N GLU A 60 14.29 -8.37 -3.97
CA GLU A 60 12.89 -7.98 -3.92
C GLU A 60 12.34 -7.66 -5.31
N GLU A 61 13.13 -6.97 -6.14
CA GLU A 61 12.75 -6.69 -7.53
C GLU A 61 12.61 -7.96 -8.35
N THR A 62 13.55 -8.91 -8.22
CA THR A 62 13.49 -10.20 -8.93
C THR A 62 12.27 -11.03 -8.48
N LYS A 63 12.00 -11.11 -7.18
CA LYS A 63 10.81 -11.78 -6.66
C LYS A 63 9.52 -11.13 -7.20
N MET A 64 9.49 -9.82 -7.22
CA MET A 64 8.34 -9.07 -7.73
C MET A 64 8.17 -9.29 -9.23
N GLN A 65 9.25 -9.26 -10.03
CA GLN A 65 9.21 -9.52 -11.46
C GLN A 65 8.67 -10.93 -11.77
N PHE A 66 9.11 -11.93 -11.00
CA PHE A 66 8.60 -13.30 -11.10
C PHE A 66 7.10 -13.36 -10.83
N LEU A 67 6.63 -12.72 -9.74
CA LEU A 67 5.21 -12.70 -9.37
C LEU A 67 4.34 -12.07 -10.47
N ILE A 68 4.85 -11.07 -11.19
CA ILE A 68 4.10 -10.40 -12.26
C ILE A 68 3.96 -11.27 -13.47
N ASN A 69 5.07 -11.87 -13.90
CA ASN A 69 5.02 -12.76 -15.05
C ASN A 69 4.08 -13.94 -14.75
N ALA A 70 4.21 -14.55 -13.56
CA ALA A 70 3.30 -15.58 -13.09
C ALA A 70 1.84 -15.09 -13.02
N THR A 71 1.63 -13.82 -12.62
CA THR A 71 0.29 -13.20 -12.55
C THR A 71 -0.37 -13.08 -13.91
N HIS A 72 0.38 -12.65 -14.94
CA HIS A 72 -0.13 -12.57 -16.30
C HIS A 72 -0.47 -13.99 -16.84
N ASP A 73 0.43 -14.94 -16.58
CA ASP A 73 0.29 -16.32 -17.05
C ASP A 73 -0.84 -17.09 -16.34
N ILE A 74 -1.23 -16.66 -15.14
CA ILE A 74 -2.38 -17.19 -14.40
C ILE A 74 -3.70 -16.54 -14.82
N ARG A 75 -3.71 -15.24 -15.12
CA ARG A 75 -4.95 -14.52 -15.48
C ARG A 75 -5.62 -15.09 -16.71
N SER A 76 -4.84 -15.37 -17.76
CA SER A 76 -5.36 -15.82 -19.05
C SER A 76 -6.12 -17.17 -18.94
N PRO A 77 -5.52 -18.26 -18.41
CA PRO A 77 -6.23 -19.52 -18.26
C PRO A 77 -7.40 -19.43 -17.27
N LEU A 78 -7.27 -18.62 -16.21
CA LEU A 78 -8.35 -18.45 -15.24
C LEU A 78 -9.58 -17.80 -15.87
N THR A 79 -9.40 -16.77 -16.71
CA THR A 79 -10.49 -16.15 -17.46
C THR A 79 -11.17 -17.13 -18.42
N LEU A 80 -10.38 -18.01 -19.06
CA LEU A 80 -10.91 -19.06 -19.93
C LEU A 80 -11.69 -20.14 -19.15
N ILE A 81 -11.35 -20.42 -17.91
CA ILE A 81 -12.07 -21.37 -17.04
C ILE A 81 -13.40 -20.75 -16.56
N MET A 82 -13.42 -19.46 -16.22
CA MET A 82 -14.63 -18.81 -15.70
C MET A 82 -15.79 -18.77 -16.70
N GLY A 83 -15.51 -18.66 -17.99
CA GLY A 83 -16.54 -18.65 -19.02
C GLY A 83 -17.39 -19.93 -19.05
N PRO A 84 -16.79 -21.13 -19.24
CA PRO A 84 -17.51 -22.40 -19.15
C PRO A 84 -18.16 -22.65 -17.78
N LEU A 85 -17.48 -22.24 -16.68
CA LEU A 85 -18.02 -22.42 -15.32
C LEU A 85 -19.33 -21.67 -15.13
N ASN A 86 -19.41 -20.41 -15.59
CA ASN A 86 -20.66 -19.63 -15.54
C ASN A 86 -21.78 -20.29 -16.37
N LYS A 87 -21.46 -20.93 -17.50
CA LYS A 87 -22.44 -21.66 -18.29
C LYS A 87 -22.93 -22.97 -17.58
N LEU A 88 -22.01 -23.66 -16.90
CA LEU A 88 -22.36 -24.84 -16.10
C LEU A 88 -23.25 -24.48 -14.93
N LYS A 89 -22.95 -23.38 -14.22
CA LYS A 89 -23.76 -22.88 -13.08
C LYS A 89 -25.25 -22.68 -13.43
N THR A 90 -25.53 -22.28 -14.68
CA THR A 90 -26.91 -22.04 -15.14
C THR A 90 -27.61 -23.32 -15.67
N ARG A 91 -26.88 -24.42 -15.88
CA ARG A 91 -27.41 -25.66 -16.48
C ARG A 91 -27.56 -26.82 -15.51
N ILE A 92 -26.81 -26.78 -14.40
CA ILE A 92 -26.79 -27.84 -13.42
C ILE A 92 -27.86 -27.56 -12.37
N GLU A 93 -28.77 -28.55 -12.21
CA GLU A 93 -29.87 -28.53 -11.24
C GLU A 93 -29.55 -29.35 -9.99
N ASP A 94 -28.62 -30.31 -10.11
CA ASP A 94 -28.21 -31.15 -9.00
C ASP A 94 -27.54 -30.35 -7.88
N PRO A 95 -28.03 -30.41 -6.62
CA PRO A 95 -27.56 -29.60 -5.51
C PRO A 95 -26.10 -29.80 -5.15
N GLU A 96 -25.59 -31.05 -5.22
CA GLU A 96 -24.20 -31.38 -4.88
C GLU A 96 -23.24 -30.80 -5.91
N SER A 97 -23.48 -31.02 -7.18
CA SER A 97 -22.72 -30.45 -8.30
C SER A 97 -22.78 -28.92 -8.32
N LYS A 98 -23.90 -28.34 -7.90
CA LYS A 98 -24.03 -26.87 -7.79
C LYS A 98 -23.15 -26.30 -6.69
N GLN A 99 -23.04 -26.99 -5.55
CA GLN A 99 -22.12 -26.60 -4.46
C GLN A 99 -20.66 -26.61 -4.92
N ASP A 100 -20.26 -27.68 -5.64
CA ASP A 100 -18.90 -27.77 -6.17
C ASP A 100 -18.58 -26.66 -7.17
N ILE A 101 -19.52 -26.39 -8.08
CA ILE A 101 -19.37 -25.29 -9.05
C ILE A 101 -19.27 -23.94 -8.34
N ASP A 102 -20.09 -23.70 -7.33
CA ASP A 102 -20.04 -22.48 -6.54
C ASP A 102 -18.70 -22.34 -5.78
N MET A 103 -18.14 -23.45 -5.31
CA MET A 103 -16.82 -23.47 -4.68
C MET A 103 -15.72 -23.13 -5.69
N ILE A 104 -15.74 -23.72 -6.89
CA ILE A 104 -14.77 -23.44 -7.95
C ILE A 104 -14.88 -21.97 -8.40
N ASP A 105 -16.09 -21.46 -8.60
CA ASP A 105 -16.35 -20.06 -8.98
C ASP A 105 -15.79 -19.08 -7.94
N ARG A 106 -16.03 -19.33 -6.65
CA ARG A 106 -15.47 -18.51 -5.55
C ARG A 106 -13.94 -18.51 -5.56
N ASN A 107 -13.32 -19.69 -5.72
CA ASN A 107 -11.87 -19.80 -5.74
C ASN A 107 -11.25 -19.14 -6.98
N ALA A 108 -11.87 -19.32 -8.15
CA ALA A 108 -11.42 -18.66 -9.39
C ALA A 108 -11.50 -17.13 -9.29
N LYS A 109 -12.61 -16.58 -8.78
CA LYS A 109 -12.75 -15.14 -8.52
C LYS A 109 -11.74 -14.63 -7.50
N ARG A 110 -11.48 -15.41 -6.45
CA ARG A 110 -10.47 -15.08 -5.45
C ARG A 110 -9.06 -14.98 -6.06
N LEU A 111 -8.67 -15.98 -6.88
CA LEU A 111 -7.40 -15.96 -7.60
C LEU A 111 -7.30 -14.74 -8.52
N LEU A 112 -8.35 -14.43 -9.27
CA LEU A 112 -8.36 -13.25 -10.15
C LEU A 112 -8.19 -11.93 -9.36
N LEU A 113 -8.84 -11.83 -8.20
CA LEU A 113 -8.69 -10.67 -7.31
C LEU A 113 -7.22 -10.52 -6.86
N LEU A 114 -6.59 -11.61 -6.41
CA LEU A 114 -5.19 -11.61 -5.99
C LEU A 114 -4.24 -11.18 -7.11
N VAL A 115 -4.43 -11.76 -8.28
CA VAL A 115 -3.70 -11.41 -9.49
C VAL A 115 -3.80 -9.92 -9.80
N ASN A 116 -5.00 -9.34 -9.71
CA ASN A 116 -5.24 -7.93 -9.95
C ASN A 116 -4.59 -7.05 -8.87
N GLN A 117 -4.64 -7.44 -7.60
CA GLN A 117 -4.00 -6.71 -6.50
C GLN A 117 -2.48 -6.61 -6.69
N ILE A 118 -1.81 -7.71 -7.10
CA ILE A 118 -0.37 -7.72 -7.39
C ILE A 118 -0.04 -6.77 -8.55
N LEU A 119 -0.87 -6.74 -9.60
CA LEU A 119 -0.67 -5.84 -10.74
C LEU A 119 -0.89 -4.37 -10.39
N ASP A 120 -1.91 -4.08 -9.58
CA ASP A 120 -2.18 -2.71 -9.12
C ASP A 120 -1.02 -2.18 -8.27
N GLU A 121 -0.52 -3.00 -7.35
CA GLU A 121 0.65 -2.67 -6.52
C GLU A 121 1.87 -2.33 -7.39
N ARG A 122 2.12 -3.12 -8.45
CA ARG A 122 3.22 -2.81 -9.36
C ARG A 122 3.04 -1.51 -10.12
N LYS A 123 1.83 -1.24 -10.63
CA LYS A 123 1.57 0.04 -11.32
C LYS A 123 1.89 1.22 -10.42
N ILE A 124 1.59 1.10 -9.12
CA ILE A 124 1.93 2.11 -8.12
C ILE A 124 3.44 2.22 -7.95
N ASP A 125 4.16 1.10 -7.77
CA ASP A 125 5.62 1.10 -7.57
C ASP A 125 6.39 1.73 -8.73
N LYS A 126 5.91 1.52 -9.95
CA LYS A 126 6.53 2.10 -11.17
C LYS A 126 5.99 3.48 -11.53
N ASN A 127 5.20 4.11 -10.65
CA ASN A 127 4.51 5.37 -10.95
C ASN A 127 3.70 5.33 -12.26
N GLN A 128 3.16 4.17 -12.61
CA GLN A 128 2.35 3.96 -13.81
C GLN A 128 0.83 4.02 -13.53
N MET A 129 0.46 4.11 -12.25
CA MET A 129 -0.93 4.32 -11.86
C MET A 129 -1.21 5.82 -11.81
N HIS A 130 -2.18 6.26 -12.58
CA HIS A 130 -2.69 7.62 -12.57
C HIS A 130 -4.07 7.62 -11.93
N LEU A 131 -4.32 8.58 -11.05
CA LEU A 131 -5.65 8.77 -10.48
C LEU A 131 -6.55 9.50 -11.47
N HIS A 132 -7.85 9.18 -11.41
CA HIS A 132 -8.92 9.88 -12.13
C HIS A 132 -9.94 10.38 -11.11
N CYS A 133 -9.55 11.44 -10.39
CA CYS A 133 -10.34 11.99 -9.30
C CYS A 133 -11.52 12.81 -9.79
N GLN A 134 -12.68 12.59 -9.21
CA GLN A 134 -13.89 13.34 -9.46
C GLN A 134 -14.55 13.77 -8.15
N LYS A 135 -15.29 14.86 -8.18
CA LYS A 135 -16.07 15.33 -7.05
C LYS A 135 -17.13 14.30 -6.71
N THR A 136 -17.10 13.79 -5.49
CA THR A 136 -17.93 12.66 -5.07
C THR A 136 -18.58 12.93 -3.73
N ASN A 137 -19.89 12.68 -3.63
CA ASN A 137 -20.61 12.64 -2.35
C ASN A 137 -20.16 11.39 -1.59
N LEU A 138 -19.39 11.59 -0.51
CA LEU A 138 -18.79 10.49 0.24
C LEU A 138 -19.84 9.56 0.87
N LYS A 139 -20.92 10.12 1.40
CA LYS A 139 -22.00 9.34 2.03
C LYS A 139 -22.72 8.43 1.04
N GLU A 140 -23.07 8.95 -0.13
CA GLU A 140 -23.73 8.16 -1.18
C GLU A 140 -22.80 7.08 -1.73
N PHE A 141 -21.54 7.42 -1.93
CA PHE A 141 -20.52 6.49 -2.39
C PHE A 141 -20.36 5.31 -1.41
N LEU A 142 -20.17 5.59 -0.13
CA LEU A 142 -20.03 4.56 0.90
C LEU A 142 -21.31 3.75 1.10
N ARG A 143 -22.49 4.38 1.01
CA ARG A 143 -23.77 3.67 1.07
C ARG A 143 -23.90 2.64 -0.06
N GLY A 144 -23.47 3.00 -1.27
CA GLY A 144 -23.42 2.08 -2.40
C GLY A 144 -22.57 0.83 -2.10
N ILE A 145 -21.37 1.02 -1.55
CA ILE A 145 -20.49 -0.10 -1.18
C ILE A 145 -21.11 -0.94 -0.06
N VAL A 146 -21.57 -0.32 1.02
CA VAL A 146 -22.21 -1.04 2.16
C VAL A 146 -23.37 -1.90 1.69
N SER A 147 -24.18 -1.42 0.74
CA SER A 147 -25.31 -2.20 0.21
C SER A 147 -24.90 -3.50 -0.46
N LEU A 148 -23.71 -3.55 -1.07
CA LEU A 148 -23.18 -4.78 -1.70
C LEU A 148 -22.77 -5.83 -0.66
N TYR A 149 -22.38 -5.40 0.55
CA TYR A 149 -21.94 -6.30 1.62
C TYR A 149 -23.09 -6.75 2.54
N ASN A 150 -24.27 -6.09 2.49
CA ASN A 150 -25.38 -6.38 3.37
C ASN A 150 -25.88 -7.81 3.28
N PHE A 151 -25.91 -8.40 2.07
CA PHE A 151 -26.35 -9.79 1.91
C PHE A 151 -25.42 -10.75 2.65
N ASN A 152 -24.12 -10.64 2.45
CA ASN A 152 -23.13 -11.48 3.11
C ASN A 152 -23.10 -11.25 4.64
N ALA A 153 -23.34 -10.02 5.08
CA ALA A 153 -23.45 -9.71 6.50
C ALA A 153 -24.67 -10.41 7.14
N GLN A 154 -25.83 -10.37 6.47
CA GLN A 154 -27.06 -11.01 6.93
C GLN A 154 -26.92 -12.55 7.03
N GLU A 155 -26.26 -13.21 6.05
CA GLU A 155 -25.99 -14.65 6.11
C GLU A 155 -25.21 -15.06 7.36
N ARG A 156 -24.36 -14.15 7.89
CA ARG A 156 -23.57 -14.35 9.10
C ARG A 156 -24.14 -13.68 10.33
N SER A 157 -25.39 -13.17 10.25
CA SER A 157 -26.02 -12.39 11.32
C SER A 157 -25.18 -11.20 11.82
N ILE A 158 -24.30 -10.65 10.98
CA ILE A 158 -23.48 -9.48 11.29
C ILE A 158 -24.27 -8.21 11.01
N THR A 159 -24.31 -7.29 12.00
CA THR A 159 -24.94 -5.98 11.83
C THR A 159 -23.98 -5.04 11.10
N LEU A 160 -24.26 -4.72 9.84
CA LEU A 160 -23.47 -3.76 9.06
C LEU A 160 -24.20 -2.42 8.99
N SER A 161 -23.58 -1.33 9.48
CA SER A 161 -24.20 -0.01 9.56
C SER A 161 -23.28 1.10 9.03
N LEU A 162 -23.90 2.16 8.48
CA LEU A 162 -23.24 3.40 8.08
C LEU A 162 -23.77 4.53 8.99
N LYS A 163 -22.84 5.19 9.72
CA LYS A 163 -23.17 6.27 10.65
C LYS A 163 -22.42 7.54 10.29
N GLU A 164 -23.00 8.67 10.63
CA GLU A 164 -22.35 9.97 10.58
C GLU A 164 -21.92 10.39 11.98
N ASP A 165 -20.70 10.91 12.08
CA ASP A 165 -20.19 11.51 13.30
C ASP A 165 -20.87 12.87 13.56
N GLU A 166 -20.79 13.35 14.79
CA GLU A 166 -21.32 14.65 15.20
C GLU A 166 -20.79 15.81 14.36
N SER A 167 -19.57 15.70 13.83
CA SER A 167 -18.93 16.68 12.94
C SER A 167 -19.68 16.94 11.63
N LEU A 168 -20.62 16.07 11.24
CA LEU A 168 -21.40 16.19 9.99
C LEU A 168 -22.88 16.54 10.19
N LYS A 169 -23.36 16.66 11.43
CA LYS A 169 -24.80 16.87 11.72
C LYS A 169 -25.37 18.12 11.09
N GLU A 170 -24.56 19.15 10.81
CA GLU A 170 -25.02 20.42 10.24
C GLU A 170 -24.86 20.54 8.72
N GLU A 171 -24.00 19.74 8.07
CA GLU A 171 -23.61 19.92 6.66
C GLU A 171 -24.07 18.82 5.70
N GLY A 172 -24.85 17.88 6.09
CA GLY A 172 -25.59 16.87 5.26
C GLY A 172 -24.90 16.26 4.02
N ASN A 173 -23.89 16.89 3.43
CA ASN A 173 -23.34 16.49 2.12
C ASN A 173 -21.82 16.71 2.01
N LEU A 174 -21.03 15.78 2.53
CA LEU A 174 -19.57 15.83 2.46
C LEU A 174 -19.08 15.48 1.06
N GLN A 175 -18.49 16.47 0.36
CA GLN A 175 -17.89 16.29 -0.96
C GLN A 175 -16.38 16.09 -0.84
N VAL A 176 -15.85 15.09 -1.52
CA VAL A 176 -14.41 14.78 -1.61
C VAL A 176 -14.00 14.57 -3.08
N TRP A 177 -12.72 14.79 -3.37
CA TRP A 177 -12.16 14.48 -4.68
C TRP A 177 -11.43 13.14 -4.62
N ILE A 178 -12.01 12.10 -5.21
CA ILE A 178 -11.47 10.74 -5.20
C ILE A 178 -11.60 10.07 -6.56
N ASP A 179 -10.67 9.19 -6.86
CA ASP A 179 -10.83 8.18 -7.90
C ASP A 179 -11.75 7.07 -7.36
N ARG A 180 -13.00 7.07 -7.80
CA ARG A 180 -14.04 6.17 -7.27
C ARG A 180 -13.68 4.69 -7.44
N ILE A 181 -13.02 4.33 -8.53
CA ILE A 181 -12.66 2.93 -8.82
C ILE A 181 -11.55 2.46 -7.85
N ASN A 182 -10.52 3.28 -7.68
CA ASN A 182 -9.42 2.94 -6.79
C ASN A 182 -9.78 3.10 -5.32
N PHE A 183 -10.64 4.05 -4.98
CA PHE A 183 -11.11 4.25 -3.62
C PHE A 183 -12.12 3.16 -3.18
N ASP A 184 -12.93 2.64 -4.11
CA ASP A 184 -13.76 1.44 -3.87
C ASP A 184 -12.92 0.25 -3.41
N LYS A 185 -11.75 0.02 -4.04
CA LYS A 185 -10.82 -1.04 -3.60
C LYS A 185 -10.37 -0.87 -2.16
N VAL A 186 -10.13 0.39 -1.71
CA VAL A 186 -9.74 0.67 -0.33
C VAL A 186 -10.86 0.27 0.63
N ILE A 187 -12.07 0.79 0.42
CA ILE A 187 -13.21 0.54 1.32
C ILE A 187 -13.61 -0.95 1.30
N SER A 188 -13.65 -1.55 0.12
CA SER A 188 -13.97 -2.98 -0.03
C SER A 188 -12.95 -3.89 0.67
N ASN A 189 -11.65 -3.57 0.63
CA ASN A 189 -10.63 -4.29 1.39
C ASN A 189 -10.82 -4.17 2.91
N LEU A 190 -11.11 -2.96 3.39
CA LEU A 190 -11.33 -2.73 4.82
C LEU A 190 -12.60 -3.46 5.31
N LEU A 191 -13.71 -3.39 4.56
CA LEU A 191 -14.93 -4.11 4.87
C LEU A 191 -14.75 -5.62 4.80
N SER A 192 -14.07 -6.14 3.78
CA SER A 192 -13.75 -7.56 3.67
C SER A 192 -12.92 -8.06 4.85
N ASN A 193 -11.96 -7.26 5.33
CA ASN A 193 -11.19 -7.58 6.54
C ASN A 193 -12.09 -7.57 7.78
N ALA A 194 -12.92 -6.54 7.97
CA ALA A 194 -13.86 -6.46 9.07
C ALA A 194 -14.80 -7.69 9.09
N MET A 195 -15.39 -8.03 7.94
CA MET A 195 -16.22 -9.25 7.78
C MET A 195 -15.47 -10.52 8.14
N LYS A 196 -14.21 -10.63 7.77
CA LYS A 196 -13.37 -11.81 7.96
C LYS A 196 -13.01 -12.03 9.44
N TYR A 197 -12.74 -10.96 10.18
CA TYR A 197 -12.26 -11.03 11.57
C TYR A 197 -13.36 -10.84 12.62
N THR A 198 -14.58 -10.50 12.20
CA THR A 198 -15.76 -10.44 13.06
C THR A 198 -16.46 -11.79 13.09
N SER A 199 -16.79 -12.27 14.29
CA SER A 199 -17.57 -13.48 14.48
C SER A 199 -19.03 -13.28 14.05
N ASP A 200 -19.71 -14.37 13.78
CA ASP A 200 -21.14 -14.33 13.47
C ASP A 200 -21.91 -13.69 14.64
N GLY A 201 -22.89 -12.84 14.31
CA GLY A 201 -23.65 -12.05 15.27
C GLY A 201 -22.95 -10.77 15.76
N GLY A 202 -21.74 -10.45 15.28
CA GLY A 202 -21.02 -9.23 15.62
C GLY A 202 -21.48 -7.99 14.84
N ASP A 203 -20.81 -6.86 15.08
CA ASP A 203 -21.12 -5.58 14.49
C ASP A 203 -19.97 -5.01 13.68
N ILE A 204 -20.28 -4.41 12.53
CA ILE A 204 -19.37 -3.63 11.71
C ILE A 204 -20.01 -2.27 11.45
N THR A 205 -19.31 -1.20 11.80
CA THR A 205 -19.81 0.17 11.62
C THR A 205 -18.84 0.98 10.76
N LEU A 206 -19.33 1.51 9.65
CA LEU A 206 -18.64 2.58 8.93
C LEU A 206 -19.07 3.91 9.54
N ILE A 207 -18.12 4.77 9.88
CA ILE A 207 -18.37 6.09 10.42
C ILE A 207 -17.75 7.11 9.48
N ILE A 208 -18.56 8.09 9.07
CA ILE A 208 -18.12 9.24 8.29
C ILE A 208 -18.04 10.44 9.20
N GLY A 209 -16.91 11.11 9.19
CA GLY A 209 -16.69 12.37 9.90
C GLY A 209 -15.86 13.33 9.06
N LYS A 210 -15.60 14.50 9.61
CA LYS A 210 -14.64 15.46 9.06
C LYS A 210 -13.91 16.20 10.15
N ASN A 211 -12.74 16.72 9.82
CA ASN A 211 -12.09 17.80 10.55
C ASN A 211 -11.94 19.01 9.62
N LYS A 212 -11.16 20.02 10.01
CA LYS A 212 -10.98 21.24 9.23
C LYS A 212 -10.38 21.01 7.85
N GLU A 213 -9.57 19.96 7.69
CA GLU A 213 -8.72 19.73 6.50
C GLU A 213 -9.05 18.43 5.77
N SER A 214 -9.74 17.49 6.43
CA SER A 214 -9.92 16.14 5.90
C SER A 214 -11.28 15.55 6.19
N ALA A 215 -11.78 14.75 5.26
CA ALA A 215 -12.81 13.76 5.49
C ALA A 215 -12.23 12.56 6.22
N ILE A 216 -12.95 12.03 7.18
CA ILE A 216 -12.52 10.90 8.03
C ILE A 216 -13.49 9.75 7.78
N ILE A 217 -12.96 8.58 7.48
CA ILE A 217 -13.72 7.34 7.31
C ILE A 217 -13.16 6.33 8.30
N LYS A 218 -14.00 5.80 9.19
CA LYS A 218 -13.61 4.73 10.09
C LYS A 218 -14.39 3.47 9.77
N VAL A 219 -13.72 2.35 9.75
CA VAL A 219 -14.32 1.01 9.70
C VAL A 219 -14.02 0.36 11.03
N GLU A 220 -15.04 0.24 11.87
CA GLU A 220 -14.97 -0.38 13.19
C GLU A 220 -15.62 -1.75 13.15
N ASP A 221 -15.00 -2.72 13.79
CA ASP A 221 -15.52 -4.07 13.96
C ASP A 221 -15.51 -4.49 15.45
N THR A 222 -16.28 -5.55 15.76
CA THR A 222 -16.28 -6.21 17.08
C THR A 222 -15.53 -7.54 17.05
N GLY A 223 -14.53 -7.65 16.19
CA GLY A 223 -13.74 -8.87 15.99
C GLY A 223 -12.67 -9.10 17.03
N ILE A 224 -11.68 -9.89 16.64
CA ILE A 224 -10.58 -10.29 17.54
C ILE A 224 -9.69 -9.14 18.00
N GLY A 225 -9.73 -7.99 17.33
CA GLY A 225 -8.85 -6.84 17.53
C GLY A 225 -7.44 -7.05 16.96
N LEU A 226 -6.58 -6.05 17.18
CA LEU A 226 -5.19 -6.02 16.71
C LEU A 226 -4.24 -6.33 17.87
N LYS A 227 -3.13 -7.03 17.60
CA LYS A 227 -2.03 -7.16 18.59
C LYS A 227 -1.30 -5.82 18.68
N GLU A 228 -1.28 -5.21 19.87
CA GLU A 228 -0.91 -3.81 20.13
C GLU A 228 0.49 -3.40 19.65
N GLU A 229 1.44 -4.31 19.57
CA GLU A 229 2.84 -3.94 19.43
C GLU A 229 3.27 -3.45 18.04
N LYS A 230 2.49 -3.63 16.96
CA LYS A 230 2.98 -3.36 15.59
C LYS A 230 1.87 -3.06 14.56
N THR A 231 0.98 -2.12 14.86
CA THR A 231 -0.11 -1.77 13.93
C THR A 231 0.40 -1.23 12.58
N ASP A 232 1.53 -0.55 12.53
CA ASP A 232 2.13 -0.07 11.28
C ASP A 232 2.58 -1.21 10.35
N ARG A 233 2.96 -2.36 10.91
CA ARG A 233 3.37 -3.53 10.14
C ARG A 233 2.22 -4.21 9.41
N LEU A 234 0.97 -3.96 9.80
CA LEU A 234 -0.21 -4.47 9.09
C LEU A 234 -0.26 -3.99 7.63
N PHE A 235 0.38 -2.86 7.35
CA PHE A 235 0.46 -2.27 6.01
C PHE A 235 1.73 -2.65 5.25
N GLU A 236 2.62 -3.48 5.83
CA GLU A 236 3.78 -4.03 5.13
C GLU A 236 3.34 -5.14 4.16
N ARG A 237 4.09 -5.30 3.07
CA ARG A 237 3.82 -6.34 2.05
C ARG A 237 3.94 -7.73 2.63
N PHE A 238 3.01 -8.59 2.29
CA PHE A 238 2.97 -10.00 2.72
C PHE A 238 2.93 -10.19 4.24
N TYR A 239 2.68 -9.12 4.98
CA TYR A 239 2.54 -9.24 6.43
C TYR A 239 1.19 -9.88 6.75
N GLN A 240 1.27 -10.95 7.50
CA GLN A 240 0.14 -11.63 8.12
C GLN A 240 0.42 -11.67 9.61
N GLY A 241 -0.45 -11.13 10.43
CA GLY A 241 -0.30 -11.25 11.89
C GLY A 241 -0.17 -12.73 12.25
N ASN A 242 0.89 -13.12 12.99
CA ASN A 242 1.08 -14.48 13.48
C ASN A 242 -0.13 -14.86 14.33
N ASN A 243 -1.08 -15.54 13.73
CA ASN A 243 -2.19 -16.14 14.43
C ASN A 243 -1.70 -17.48 15.04
N ASN A 244 -1.23 -17.42 16.30
CA ASN A 244 -1.15 -18.61 17.17
C ASN A 244 -2.53 -19.04 17.67
N SER A 245 -3.60 -18.63 17.05
CA SER A 245 -4.95 -19.11 17.31
C SER A 245 -5.30 -20.16 16.25
N ASP A 246 -5.96 -21.24 16.66
CA ASP A 246 -6.38 -22.40 15.86
C ASP A 246 -7.28 -22.05 14.65
N ILE A 247 -7.52 -20.79 14.41
CA ILE A 247 -8.30 -20.29 13.29
C ILE A 247 -7.33 -19.88 12.19
N HIS A 248 -7.11 -20.76 11.21
CA HIS A 248 -6.43 -20.43 9.95
C HIS A 248 -7.27 -19.42 9.14
N ILE A 249 -7.13 -18.14 9.45
CA ILE A 249 -7.78 -17.08 8.68
C ILE A 249 -6.86 -16.75 7.50
N GLU A 250 -7.11 -17.34 6.35
CA GLU A 250 -6.34 -17.13 5.13
C GLU A 250 -6.38 -15.67 4.66
N GLY A 251 -5.23 -15.08 4.42
CA GLY A 251 -5.06 -13.75 3.85
C GLY A 251 -3.84 -13.71 2.95
N THR A 252 -3.71 -12.75 2.07
CA THR A 252 -2.57 -12.61 1.16
C THR A 252 -1.51 -11.64 1.68
N GLY A 253 -1.87 -10.78 2.64
CA GLY A 253 -1.00 -9.72 3.14
C GLY A 253 -0.76 -8.59 2.13
N ILE A 254 -1.50 -8.56 1.01
CA ILE A 254 -1.36 -7.55 -0.05
C ILE A 254 -2.40 -6.43 0.10
N GLY A 255 -3.60 -6.76 0.56
CA GLY A 255 -4.74 -5.83 0.53
C GLY A 255 -4.53 -4.54 1.33
N LEU A 256 -4.01 -4.62 2.56
CA LEU A 256 -3.78 -3.43 3.38
C LEU A 256 -2.61 -2.58 2.88
N ASN A 257 -1.56 -3.19 2.31
CA ASN A 257 -0.48 -2.46 1.66
C ASN A 257 -1.01 -1.65 0.46
N LEU A 258 -1.84 -2.27 -0.37
CA LEU A 258 -2.51 -1.59 -1.49
C LEU A 258 -3.41 -0.45 -1.00
N CYS A 259 -4.17 -0.65 0.09
CA CYS A 259 -4.98 0.42 0.70
C CYS A 259 -4.10 1.63 1.08
N ARG A 260 -2.99 1.39 1.78
CA ARG A 260 -2.06 2.46 2.18
C ARG A 260 -1.48 3.20 0.97
N ALA A 261 -1.11 2.49 -0.07
CA ALA A 261 -0.58 3.08 -1.29
C ALA A 261 -1.62 3.94 -2.02
N LEU A 262 -2.85 3.42 -2.20
CA LEU A 262 -3.94 4.15 -2.84
C LEU A 262 -4.38 5.37 -2.03
N VAL A 263 -4.51 5.26 -0.71
CA VAL A 263 -4.83 6.38 0.17
C VAL A 263 -3.74 7.46 0.10
N LYS A 264 -2.47 7.06 0.09
CA LYS A 264 -1.33 8.00 -0.06
C LYS A 264 -1.36 8.71 -1.42
N MET A 265 -1.73 8.02 -2.50
CA MET A 265 -1.89 8.66 -3.82
C MET A 265 -2.99 9.73 -3.81
N HIS A 266 -4.06 9.55 -3.03
CA HIS A 266 -5.11 10.56 -2.79
C HIS A 266 -4.68 11.66 -1.80
N GLY A 267 -3.40 11.76 -1.44
CA GLY A 267 -2.90 12.73 -0.44
C GLY A 267 -3.34 12.45 1.00
N GLY A 268 -3.94 11.27 1.23
CA GLY A 268 -4.51 10.88 2.52
C GLY A 268 -3.57 10.06 3.39
N THR A 269 -4.10 9.64 4.55
CA THR A 269 -3.41 8.75 5.50
C THR A 269 -4.34 7.65 5.96
N ILE A 270 -3.78 6.48 6.27
CA ILE A 270 -4.51 5.35 6.83
C ILE A 270 -3.78 4.86 8.08
N ARG A 271 -4.53 4.54 9.13
CA ARG A 271 -4.03 3.95 10.37
C ARG A 271 -4.97 2.88 10.90
N ALA A 272 -4.45 2.01 11.75
CA ALA A 272 -5.21 0.95 12.39
C ALA A 272 -4.90 0.94 13.88
N TYR A 273 -5.92 0.71 14.71
CA TYR A 273 -5.79 0.65 16.16
C TYR A 273 -6.95 -0.17 16.75
N ASN A 274 -6.81 -0.60 18.00
CA ASN A 274 -7.92 -1.22 18.72
C ASN A 274 -8.96 -0.16 19.10
N ARG A 275 -10.22 -0.54 19.15
CA ARG A 275 -11.31 0.34 19.59
C ARG A 275 -11.04 0.92 20.95
N THR A 276 -11.43 2.18 21.14
CA THR A 276 -11.18 2.94 22.39
C THR A 276 -12.43 3.10 23.27
N ASP A 277 -13.56 2.58 22.80
CA ASP A 277 -14.87 2.65 23.48
C ASP A 277 -15.11 1.51 24.49
N GLY A 278 -14.09 0.70 24.77
CA GLY A 278 -14.19 -0.44 25.69
C GLY A 278 -14.75 -1.72 25.05
N ILE A 279 -15.15 -1.68 23.78
CA ILE A 279 -15.59 -2.85 23.03
C ILE A 279 -14.37 -3.48 22.36
N LYS A 280 -14.24 -4.80 22.48
CA LYS A 280 -13.17 -5.53 21.77
C LYS A 280 -13.40 -5.45 20.26
N GLY A 281 -12.33 -5.11 19.52
CA GLY A 281 -12.40 -5.02 18.08
C GLY A 281 -11.31 -4.10 17.52
N SER A 282 -11.31 -3.90 16.21
CA SER A 282 -10.37 -3.02 15.53
C SER A 282 -11.07 -1.83 14.88
N CYS A 283 -10.29 -0.77 14.65
CA CYS A 283 -10.68 0.41 13.90
C CYS A 283 -9.62 0.70 12.83
N PHE A 284 -10.05 0.77 11.59
CA PHE A 284 -9.26 1.27 10.48
C PHE A 284 -9.77 2.65 10.09
N GLU A 285 -8.88 3.64 10.20
CA GLU A 285 -9.21 5.04 9.96
C GLU A 285 -8.47 5.55 8.72
N VAL A 286 -9.23 6.10 7.78
CA VAL A 286 -8.75 6.72 6.54
C VAL A 286 -9.07 8.19 6.57
N ASN A 287 -8.06 9.04 6.36
CA ASN A 287 -8.21 10.49 6.25
C ASN A 287 -7.89 10.91 4.82
N ILE A 288 -8.81 11.63 4.17
CA ILE A 288 -8.66 12.16 2.81
C ILE A 288 -8.78 13.68 2.85
N PRO A 289 -7.85 14.44 2.26
CA PRO A 289 -7.91 15.89 2.24
C PRO A 289 -9.22 16.39 1.60
N LEU A 290 -9.80 17.45 2.19
CA LEU A 290 -10.88 18.20 1.57
C LEU A 290 -10.31 19.07 0.44
N GLY A 291 -11.13 19.31 -0.60
CA GLY A 291 -10.68 20.11 -1.74
C GLY A 291 -9.87 19.31 -2.76
N LYS A 292 -9.22 19.99 -3.70
CA LYS A 292 -8.49 19.39 -4.82
C LYS A 292 -7.04 19.90 -4.95
N GLU A 293 -6.60 20.72 -4.03
CA GLU A 293 -5.31 21.43 -4.07
C GLU A 293 -4.11 20.46 -3.99
N HIS A 294 -4.34 19.29 -3.45
CA HIS A 294 -3.34 18.23 -3.31
C HIS A 294 -3.20 17.35 -4.56
N LEU A 295 -4.13 17.48 -5.54
CA LEU A 295 -4.17 16.71 -6.77
C LEU A 295 -3.48 17.47 -7.91
N LYS A 296 -2.85 16.73 -8.82
CA LYS A 296 -2.32 17.31 -10.04
C LYS A 296 -3.45 17.59 -11.03
N PRO A 297 -3.34 18.60 -11.91
CA PRO A 297 -4.36 18.92 -12.90
C PRO A 297 -4.74 17.72 -13.79
N GLU A 298 -3.79 16.86 -14.11
CA GLU A 298 -3.96 15.64 -14.91
C GLU A 298 -4.71 14.52 -14.20
N GLU A 299 -4.78 14.57 -12.86
CA GLU A 299 -5.49 13.60 -12.02
C GLU A 299 -6.95 13.97 -11.80
N ILE A 300 -7.37 15.15 -12.24
CA ILE A 300 -8.74 15.65 -12.06
C ILE A 300 -9.51 15.38 -13.36
N LEU A 301 -10.56 14.56 -13.27
CA LEU A 301 -11.52 14.43 -14.36
C LEU A 301 -12.27 15.76 -14.54
N GLN A 302 -12.10 16.38 -15.72
CA GLN A 302 -12.94 17.53 -16.06
C GLN A 302 -14.40 17.06 -16.16
N GLU A 303 -15.28 17.71 -15.44
CA GLU A 303 -16.72 17.56 -15.69
C GLU A 303 -16.96 18.09 -17.10
N ASP A 304 -17.07 17.20 -18.07
CA ASP A 304 -17.64 17.56 -19.36
C ASP A 304 -19.03 18.10 -19.09
N GLY A 305 -19.15 19.42 -19.29
CA GLY A 305 -20.39 20.13 -19.06
C GLY A 305 -21.54 19.37 -19.71
N THR A 306 -22.46 18.98 -18.89
CA THR A 306 -23.74 18.37 -19.27
C THR A 306 -24.38 19.27 -20.35
N LYS A 307 -24.17 18.94 -21.64
CA LYS A 307 -25.05 19.44 -22.67
C LYS A 307 -26.40 18.82 -22.38
N THR A 308 -27.27 19.61 -21.78
CA THR A 308 -28.71 19.39 -21.78
C THR A 308 -29.10 19.03 -23.21
N ALA A 309 -29.37 17.77 -23.44
CA ALA A 309 -29.92 17.30 -24.70
C ALA A 309 -31.40 17.73 -24.68
N GLU A 310 -31.65 18.93 -25.20
CA GLU A 310 -32.97 19.26 -25.71
C GLU A 310 -33.34 18.29 -26.81
N SER A 311 -34.47 17.68 -26.62
CA SER A 311 -35.16 16.77 -27.48
C SER A 311 -35.21 17.27 -28.92
N THR A 312 -34.58 16.59 -29.85
CA THR A 312 -35.08 16.54 -31.24
C THR A 312 -34.81 15.10 -31.76
N GLY A 313 -35.90 14.40 -31.93
CA GLY A 313 -35.90 13.03 -32.43
C GLY A 313 -35.35 12.92 -33.81
N LYS A 314 -34.31 12.07 -33.94
CA LYS A 314 -34.07 11.32 -35.17
C LYS A 314 -33.40 10.02 -34.78
N ARG A 315 -34.13 8.92 -34.88
CA ARG A 315 -33.61 7.57 -34.84
C ARG A 315 -32.67 7.39 -36.00
N THR A 316 -31.39 7.18 -35.68
CA THR A 316 -30.43 6.60 -36.64
C THR A 316 -29.89 5.33 -36.00
N GLN A 317 -30.25 4.19 -36.61
CA GLN A 317 -29.71 2.89 -36.32
C GLN A 317 -28.21 2.93 -36.66
N ALA A 318 -27.34 2.82 -35.65
CA ALA A 318 -25.92 2.55 -35.85
C ALA A 318 -25.63 1.10 -35.51
N ASN A 319 -25.36 0.31 -36.53
CA ASN A 319 -24.77 -1.03 -36.47
C ASN A 319 -23.48 -0.98 -35.63
N ARG A 320 -23.45 -1.65 -34.47
CA ARG A 320 -22.21 -1.94 -33.75
C ARG A 320 -21.68 -3.31 -34.20
N ASN A 321 -20.79 -3.27 -35.16
CA ASN A 321 -19.90 -4.41 -35.45
C ASN A 321 -18.83 -4.49 -34.38
N PHE A 322 -18.89 -5.48 -33.52
CA PHE A 322 -17.79 -5.89 -32.65
C PHE A 322 -16.84 -6.75 -33.48
N ASN A 323 -15.71 -6.21 -33.88
CA ASN A 323 -14.59 -7.01 -34.36
C ASN A 323 -13.86 -7.59 -33.13
N ILE A 324 -14.04 -8.87 -32.88
CA ILE A 324 -13.21 -9.68 -32.02
C ILE A 324 -12.03 -10.10 -32.88
N LEU A 325 -10.84 -9.57 -32.59
CA LEU A 325 -9.57 -10.10 -33.07
C LEU A 325 -9.11 -11.19 -32.12
N ILE A 326 -8.85 -12.35 -32.68
CA ILE A 326 -8.34 -13.60 -32.12
C ILE A 326 -6.94 -13.41 -31.53
#